data_d08fdc7c3fd6ad06253535fe1e906892
#
_entry.id   d08fdc7c3fd6ad06253535fe1e906892
#
_cell.length_a   1.000
_cell.length_b   1.000
_cell.length_c   1.000
_cell.angle_alpha   90.00
_cell.angle_beta   90.00
_cell.angle_gamma   90.00
#
_symmetry.space_group_name_H-M   'P 1'
#
loop_
_entity.id
_entity.type
_entity.pdbx_description
1 polymer ?
#
loop_
_entity_poly.entity_id
_entity_poly.type
_entity_poly.pdbx_seq_one_letter_code
_entity_poly.pdbx_strand_id
1 'polypeptide(L)'
;MREEIWTEKIFKDDAGYFLRITKPKSRIPLNMRKTVAVLGDASADPDSFKYKLAFETGKMLVDRGYRVQSGGMGGIMEAVCAGAHASKSYREGDTIGILPSFDRTKANEYVDILIPTGLDIIRNGMTGCADAVIAIGGGAGTLMEMAAA
;
A
#
# COMPACT_ATOMS: atom_id res chain seq x y z
N MET A 1 -12.54 -5.75 27.67
CA MET A 1 -11.12 -6.02 27.96
C MET A 1 -10.30 -5.42 26.86
N ARG A 2 -9.54 -4.40 27.19
CA ARG A 2 -8.67 -3.67 26.26
C ARG A 2 -7.29 -4.26 26.40
N GLU A 3 -6.66 -4.57 25.30
CA GLU A 3 -5.21 -4.46 25.18
C GLU A 3 -4.83 -4.72 23.75
N GLU A 4 -4.52 -3.67 23.03
CA GLU A 4 -3.62 -3.79 21.89
C GLU A 4 -2.64 -2.63 21.95
N ILE A 5 -1.58 -2.87 22.68
CA ILE A 5 -0.37 -2.09 22.60
C ILE A 5 0.36 -2.53 21.34
N TRP A 6 0.24 -1.72 20.28
CA TRP A 6 1.08 -1.90 19.12
C TRP A 6 2.43 -1.24 19.40
N THR A 7 3.41 -2.07 19.67
CA THR A 7 4.81 -1.64 19.67
C THR A 7 5.27 -1.49 18.23
N GLU A 8 5.91 -0.39 17.95
CA GLU A 8 6.63 -0.15 16.71
C GLU A 8 7.63 -1.30 16.47
N LYS A 9 7.45 -2.05 15.39
CA LYS A 9 8.40 -3.09 14.99
C LYS A 9 9.07 -2.67 13.70
N ILE A 10 10.37 -2.49 13.77
CA ILE A 10 11.24 -2.26 12.62
C ILE A 10 11.87 -3.60 12.29
N PHE A 11 11.60 -4.10 11.08
CA PHE A 11 12.29 -5.28 10.54
C PHE A 11 13.32 -4.79 9.53
N LYS A 12 14.55 -5.23 9.70
CA LYS A 12 15.64 -5.01 8.75
C LYS A 12 16.04 -6.39 8.23
N ASP A 13 16.05 -6.57 6.90
CA ASP A 13 16.66 -7.73 6.29
C ASP A 13 18.14 -7.48 5.94
N ASP A 14 18.83 -8.53 5.52
CA ASP A 14 20.26 -8.48 5.15
C ASP A 14 20.52 -7.63 3.89
N ALA A 15 19.47 -7.27 3.14
CA ALA A 15 19.52 -6.39 1.97
C ALA A 15 19.26 -4.91 2.30
N GLY A 16 19.04 -4.57 3.59
CA GLY A 16 18.89 -3.20 4.07
C GLY A 16 17.49 -2.62 3.92
N TYR A 17 16.45 -3.42 3.74
CA TYR A 17 15.06 -2.96 3.68
C TYR A 17 14.47 -2.76 5.08
N PHE A 18 13.68 -1.69 5.24
CA PHE A 18 13.00 -1.38 6.49
C PHE A 18 11.49 -1.52 6.33
N LEU A 19 10.85 -2.22 7.25
CA LEU A 19 9.41 -2.24 7.43
C LEU A 19 9.06 -1.46 8.69
N ARG A 20 8.29 -0.38 8.56
CA ARG A 20 7.75 0.37 9.70
C ARG A 20 6.23 0.31 9.67
N ILE A 21 5.62 -0.17 10.73
CA ILE A 21 4.17 -0.14 10.92
C ILE A 21 3.86 0.93 11.96
N THR A 22 3.12 1.97 11.58
CA THR A 22 2.67 3.03 12.48
C THR A 22 1.16 2.95 12.68
N LYS A 23 0.69 3.15 13.90
CA LYS A 23 -0.72 3.21 14.23
C LYS A 23 -1.20 4.66 14.22
N PRO A 24 -2.21 5.03 13.45
CA PRO A 24 -2.81 6.35 13.55
C PRO A 24 -3.53 6.52 14.89
N LYS A 25 -3.40 7.70 15.50
CA LYS A 25 -4.07 8.06 16.76
C LYS A 25 -5.56 8.39 16.60
N SER A 26 -6.17 8.15 15.44
CA SER A 26 -7.57 8.51 15.17
C SER A 26 -8.55 7.44 15.64
N ARG A 27 -9.70 7.87 16.17
CA ARG A 27 -10.83 6.98 16.47
C ARG A 27 -11.54 6.59 15.17
N ILE A 28 -11.07 5.51 14.53
CA ILE A 28 -11.80 4.89 13.43
C ILE A 28 -12.98 4.12 14.03
N PRO A 29 -14.20 4.22 13.48
CA PRO A 29 -15.32 3.39 13.93
C PRO A 29 -14.94 1.91 13.92
N LEU A 30 -15.24 1.19 14.99
CA LEU A 30 -14.83 -0.20 15.24
C LEU A 30 -15.26 -1.20 14.16
N ASN A 31 -16.22 -0.82 13.31
CA ASN A 31 -16.80 -1.67 12.26
C ASN A 31 -16.28 -1.33 10.85
N MET A 32 -15.38 -0.36 10.70
CA MET A 32 -14.79 -0.05 9.38
C MET A 32 -13.61 -0.97 9.07
N ARG A 33 -13.58 -1.49 7.84
CA ARG A 33 -12.42 -2.21 7.33
C ARG A 33 -11.23 -1.27 7.25
N LYS A 34 -10.12 -1.66 7.84
CA LYS A 34 -8.88 -0.89 7.82
C LYS A 34 -8.19 -0.99 6.47
N THR A 35 -7.49 0.07 6.12
CA THR A 35 -6.71 0.18 4.89
C THR A 35 -5.23 0.22 5.21
N VAL A 36 -4.44 -0.54 4.49
CA VAL A 36 -2.97 -0.53 4.57
C VAL A 36 -2.41 0.02 3.27
N ALA A 37 -1.65 1.10 3.35
CA ALA A 37 -0.93 1.64 2.20
C ALA A 37 0.36 0.83 1.97
N VAL A 38 0.58 0.40 0.73
CA VAL A 38 1.83 -0.25 0.31
C VAL A 38 2.53 0.64 -0.70
N LEU A 39 3.71 1.10 -0.31
CA LEU A 39 4.52 2.08 -1.03
C LEU A 39 5.76 1.39 -1.60
N GLY A 40 6.24 1.85 -2.74
CA GLY A 40 7.47 1.30 -3.30
C GLY A 40 7.79 1.78 -4.71
N ASP A 41 8.73 1.09 -5.30
CA ASP A 41 9.32 1.41 -6.60
C ASP A 41 8.32 1.19 -7.75
N ALA A 42 8.06 2.24 -8.53
CA ALA A 42 7.15 2.20 -9.67
C ALA A 42 7.70 1.39 -10.86
N SER A 43 9.01 1.12 -10.88
CA SER A 43 9.71 0.39 -11.94
C SER A 43 10.28 -0.95 -11.47
N ALA A 44 9.76 -1.51 -10.39
CA ALA A 44 10.20 -2.80 -9.91
C ALA A 44 9.95 -3.90 -10.96
N ASP A 45 11.01 -4.65 -11.27
CA ASP A 45 10.96 -5.78 -12.19
C ASP A 45 10.07 -6.89 -11.60
N PRO A 46 9.13 -7.49 -12.37
CA PRO A 46 8.29 -8.59 -11.94
C PRO A 46 9.05 -9.80 -11.41
N ASP A 47 10.25 -10.07 -11.90
CA ASP A 47 11.08 -11.17 -11.44
C ASP A 47 11.87 -10.86 -10.17
N SER A 48 11.91 -9.60 -9.75
CA SER A 48 12.65 -9.16 -8.56
C SER A 48 12.04 -9.70 -7.27
N PHE A 49 12.87 -9.89 -6.26
CA PHE A 49 12.44 -10.28 -4.92
C PHE A 49 11.42 -9.30 -4.33
N LYS A 50 11.63 -7.98 -4.51
CA LYS A 50 10.72 -6.95 -3.98
C LYS A 50 9.34 -6.96 -4.63
N TYR A 51 9.24 -7.28 -5.94
CA TYR A 51 7.94 -7.42 -6.60
C TYR A 51 7.18 -8.64 -6.05
N LYS A 52 7.85 -9.78 -5.93
CA LYS A 52 7.28 -11.02 -5.34
C LYS A 52 6.85 -10.79 -3.89
N LEU A 53 7.67 -10.08 -3.10
CA LEU A 53 7.33 -9.70 -1.73
C LEU A 53 6.07 -8.82 -1.68
N ALA A 54 5.95 -7.84 -2.58
CA ALA A 54 4.77 -6.97 -2.66
C ALA A 54 3.51 -7.77 -3.02
N PHE A 55 3.61 -8.69 -3.96
CA PHE A 55 2.52 -9.59 -4.34
C PHE A 55 2.03 -10.42 -3.14
N GLU A 56 2.93 -11.10 -2.43
CA GLU A 56 2.58 -11.88 -1.24
C GLU A 56 2.03 -11.00 -0.11
N THR A 57 2.54 -9.77 0.02
CA THR A 57 2.02 -8.78 0.98
C THR A 57 0.58 -8.42 0.67
N GLY A 58 0.24 -8.13 -0.59
CA GLY A 58 -1.12 -7.81 -0.99
C GLY A 58 -2.10 -8.94 -0.69
N LYS A 59 -1.73 -10.16 -1.05
CA LYS A 59 -2.51 -11.37 -0.78
C LYS A 59 -2.74 -11.57 0.73
N MET A 60 -1.67 -11.47 1.52
CA MET A 60 -1.74 -11.60 2.97
C MET A 60 -2.63 -10.55 3.63
N LEU A 61 -2.58 -9.30 3.17
CA LEU A 61 -3.40 -8.21 3.71
C LEU A 61 -4.88 -8.49 3.50
N VAL A 62 -5.27 -8.90 2.29
CA VAL A 62 -6.68 -9.21 1.99
C VAL A 62 -7.13 -10.48 2.72
N ASP A 63 -6.29 -11.51 2.81
CA ASP A 63 -6.58 -12.73 3.60
C ASP A 63 -6.85 -12.38 5.09
N ARG A 64 -6.26 -11.29 5.61
CA ARG A 64 -6.50 -10.77 6.97
C ARG A 64 -7.62 -9.72 7.06
N GLY A 65 -8.35 -9.48 5.99
CA GLY A 65 -9.50 -8.57 5.97
C GLY A 65 -9.16 -7.08 5.83
N TYR A 66 -7.93 -6.73 5.48
CA TYR A 66 -7.54 -5.35 5.17
C TYR A 66 -7.86 -4.99 3.72
N ARG A 67 -8.00 -3.67 3.44
CA ARG A 67 -7.90 -3.12 2.10
C ARG A 67 -6.46 -2.72 1.81
N VAL A 68 -6.09 -2.77 0.55
CA VAL A 68 -4.78 -2.33 0.05
C VAL A 68 -4.93 -0.97 -0.63
N GLN A 69 -4.09 -0.01 -0.26
CA GLN A 69 -3.98 1.27 -0.93
C GLN A 69 -2.59 1.41 -1.54
N SER A 70 -2.50 1.96 -2.74
CA SER A 70 -1.24 2.23 -3.42
C SER A 70 -1.33 3.46 -4.30
N GLY A 71 -0.24 3.82 -4.98
CA GLY A 71 -0.26 4.85 -6.02
C GLY A 71 -0.96 4.42 -7.32
N GLY A 72 -1.40 3.18 -7.43
CA GLY A 72 -2.25 2.66 -8.51
C GLY A 72 -1.55 2.45 -9.86
N MET A 73 -0.24 2.62 -9.97
CA MET A 73 0.52 2.46 -11.21
C MET A 73 1.27 1.12 -11.25
N GLY A 74 2.40 1.04 -11.94
CA GLY A 74 3.19 -0.17 -12.10
C GLY A 74 4.11 -0.52 -10.92
N GLY A 75 4.96 -1.53 -11.09
CA GLY A 75 5.95 -1.98 -10.14
C GLY A 75 5.34 -2.52 -8.85
N ILE A 76 5.80 -2.05 -7.70
CA ILE A 76 5.30 -2.49 -6.38
C ILE A 76 3.81 -2.23 -6.22
N MET A 77 3.28 -1.13 -6.77
CA MET A 77 1.87 -0.77 -6.71
C MET A 77 0.98 -1.77 -7.45
N GLU A 78 1.43 -2.23 -8.61
CA GLU A 78 0.77 -3.28 -9.38
C GLU A 78 0.88 -4.62 -8.67
N ALA A 79 2.09 -5.00 -8.23
CA ALA A 79 2.34 -6.26 -7.56
C ALA A 79 1.42 -6.47 -6.34
N VAL A 80 1.27 -5.45 -5.50
CA VAL A 80 0.43 -5.54 -4.31
C VAL A 80 -1.05 -5.66 -4.66
N CYS A 81 -1.54 -4.95 -5.70
CA CYS A 81 -2.92 -5.06 -6.15
C CYS A 81 -3.19 -6.43 -6.79
N ALA A 82 -2.27 -6.94 -7.62
CA ALA A 82 -2.36 -8.30 -8.19
C ALA A 82 -2.36 -9.38 -7.11
N GLY A 83 -1.53 -9.22 -6.08
CA GLY A 83 -1.51 -10.10 -4.92
C GLY A 83 -2.83 -10.08 -4.15
N ALA A 84 -3.42 -8.90 -3.96
CA ALA A 84 -4.73 -8.75 -3.34
C ALA A 84 -5.81 -9.53 -4.11
N HIS A 85 -5.83 -9.42 -5.43
CA HIS A 85 -6.75 -10.18 -6.31
C HIS A 85 -6.51 -11.70 -6.26
N ALA A 86 -5.29 -12.15 -5.98
CA ALA A 86 -4.96 -13.57 -5.82
C ALA A 86 -5.39 -14.16 -4.46
N SER A 87 -5.89 -13.34 -3.54
CA SER A 87 -6.44 -13.81 -2.26
C SER A 87 -7.77 -14.54 -2.47
N LYS A 88 -7.97 -15.64 -1.74
CA LYS A 88 -9.28 -16.32 -1.71
C LYS A 88 -10.38 -15.50 -1.01
N SER A 89 -9.98 -14.51 -0.24
CA SER A 89 -10.87 -13.59 0.48
C SER A 89 -11.13 -12.29 -0.27
N TYR A 90 -10.57 -12.15 -1.49
CA TYR A 90 -10.71 -10.95 -2.30
C TYR A 90 -12.17 -10.62 -2.60
N ARG A 91 -12.48 -9.32 -2.57
CA ARG A 91 -13.76 -8.73 -2.96
C ARG A 91 -13.51 -7.44 -3.70
N GLU A 92 -14.36 -7.12 -4.66
CA GLU A 92 -14.35 -5.81 -5.31
C GLU A 92 -14.33 -4.67 -4.27
N GLY A 93 -13.44 -3.69 -4.47
CA GLY A 93 -13.18 -2.60 -3.53
C GLY A 93 -12.07 -2.87 -2.52
N ASP A 94 -11.34 -3.98 -2.65
CA ASP A 94 -10.21 -4.30 -1.78
C ASP A 94 -8.93 -3.60 -2.19
N THR A 95 -8.84 -3.06 -3.41
CA THR A 95 -7.69 -2.31 -3.91
C THR A 95 -8.05 -0.87 -4.24
N ILE A 96 -7.25 0.07 -3.74
CA ILE A 96 -7.42 1.52 -3.93
C ILE A 96 -6.16 2.06 -4.59
N GLY A 97 -6.32 2.74 -5.73
CA GLY A 97 -5.23 3.40 -6.45
C GLY A 97 -5.39 4.91 -6.45
N ILE A 98 -4.41 5.65 -5.93
CA ILE A 98 -4.41 7.11 -5.91
C ILE A 98 -3.44 7.63 -6.97
N LEU A 99 -3.96 8.00 -8.14
CA LEU A 99 -3.16 8.45 -9.27
C LEU A 99 -2.71 9.91 -9.14
N PRO A 100 -1.50 10.24 -9.64
CA PRO A 100 -1.01 11.62 -9.67
C PRO A 100 -1.73 12.49 -10.69
N SER A 101 -2.24 11.91 -11.77
CA SER A 101 -2.88 12.61 -12.90
C SER A 101 -4.37 12.30 -12.98
N PHE A 102 -5.10 13.04 -13.84
CA PHE A 102 -6.47 12.69 -14.21
C PHE A 102 -6.55 11.56 -15.25
N ASP A 103 -5.41 11.18 -15.85
CA ASP A 103 -5.34 10.11 -16.83
C ASP A 103 -5.52 8.74 -16.16
N ARG A 104 -6.73 8.21 -16.28
CA ARG A 104 -7.12 6.92 -15.70
C ARG A 104 -6.44 5.71 -16.38
N THR A 105 -5.93 5.88 -17.61
CA THR A 105 -5.30 4.79 -18.36
C THR A 105 -3.95 4.37 -17.79
N LYS A 106 -3.39 5.17 -16.88
CA LYS A 106 -2.14 4.86 -16.17
C LYS A 106 -2.32 3.93 -14.97
N ALA A 107 -3.57 3.65 -14.59
CA ALA A 107 -3.83 2.68 -13.53
C ALA A 107 -3.49 1.26 -13.99
N ASN A 108 -2.95 0.45 -13.07
CA ASN A 108 -2.87 -0.98 -13.32
C ASN A 108 -4.27 -1.62 -13.26
N GLU A 109 -4.42 -2.76 -13.93
CA GLU A 109 -5.71 -3.44 -14.10
C GLU A 109 -6.31 -4.03 -12.81
N TYR A 110 -5.52 -4.10 -11.72
CA TYR A 110 -5.93 -4.65 -10.42
C TYR A 110 -6.43 -3.60 -9.44
N VAL A 111 -6.66 -2.36 -9.89
CA VAL A 111 -7.21 -1.29 -9.05
C VAL A 111 -8.73 -1.28 -9.15
N ASP A 112 -9.44 -1.56 -8.04
CA ASP A 112 -10.90 -1.54 -7.98
C ASP A 112 -11.44 -0.11 -7.82
N ILE A 113 -10.90 0.63 -6.84
CA ILE A 113 -11.28 2.01 -6.53
C ILE A 113 -10.19 2.94 -7.01
N LEU A 114 -10.44 3.62 -8.12
CA LEU A 114 -9.49 4.53 -8.74
C LEU A 114 -9.78 5.98 -8.41
N ILE A 115 -8.80 6.66 -7.80
CA ILE A 115 -8.86 8.07 -7.41
C ILE A 115 -7.86 8.88 -8.25
N PRO A 116 -8.27 9.45 -9.40
CA PRO A 116 -7.43 10.32 -10.22
C PRO A 116 -7.41 11.72 -9.62
N THR A 117 -6.28 12.14 -9.04
CA THR A 117 -6.22 13.38 -8.26
C THR A 117 -5.83 14.62 -9.07
N GLY A 118 -5.02 14.49 -10.11
CA GLY A 118 -4.42 15.62 -10.82
C GLY A 118 -3.44 16.45 -9.99
N LEU A 119 -3.00 15.94 -8.83
CA LEU A 119 -2.16 16.66 -7.87
C LEU A 119 -0.66 16.37 -8.03
N ASP A 120 -0.28 15.56 -9.01
CA ASP A 120 1.09 15.17 -9.28
C ASP A 120 1.79 14.65 -7.99
N ILE A 121 2.95 15.20 -7.63
CA ILE A 121 3.72 14.78 -6.45
C ILE A 121 3.01 15.06 -5.12
N ILE A 122 2.11 16.03 -5.07
CA ILE A 122 1.36 16.39 -3.84
C ILE A 122 0.46 15.25 -3.37
N ARG A 123 -0.02 14.39 -4.27
CA ARG A 123 -0.85 13.22 -3.92
C ARG A 123 -0.10 12.19 -3.05
N ASN A 124 1.24 12.27 -2.96
CA ASN A 124 2.03 11.35 -2.13
C ASN A 124 1.59 11.38 -0.66
N GLY A 125 1.21 12.54 -0.14
CA GLY A 125 0.62 12.65 1.19
C GLY A 125 -0.69 11.89 1.35
N MET A 126 -1.50 11.83 0.28
CA MET A 126 -2.76 11.06 0.29
C MET A 126 -2.49 9.55 0.20
N THR A 127 -1.49 9.14 -0.58
CA THR A 127 -1.13 7.71 -0.70
C THR A 127 -0.68 7.12 0.63
N GLY A 128 0.08 7.88 1.42
CA GLY A 128 0.51 7.48 2.77
C GLY A 128 -0.59 7.59 3.84
N CYS A 129 -1.73 8.23 3.54
CA CYS A 129 -2.81 8.44 4.51
C CYS A 129 -3.69 7.18 4.62
N ALA A 130 -3.28 6.25 5.45
CA ALA A 130 -3.96 4.98 5.71
C ALA A 130 -3.85 4.58 7.19
N ASP A 131 -4.50 3.49 7.60
CA ASP A 131 -4.42 2.98 8.98
C ASP A 131 -3.03 2.44 9.32
N ALA A 132 -2.30 1.95 8.32
CA ALA A 132 -0.91 1.53 8.43
C ALA A 132 -0.22 1.70 7.08
N VAL A 133 1.11 1.75 7.10
CA VAL A 133 1.95 1.89 5.89
C VAL A 133 3.04 0.83 5.88
N ILE A 134 3.21 0.19 4.73
CA ILE A 134 4.29 -0.74 4.42
C ILE A 134 5.09 -0.16 3.26
N ALA A 135 6.40 -0.04 3.38
CA ALA A 135 7.28 0.36 2.29
C ALA A 135 8.17 -0.79 1.84
N ILE A 136 8.19 -1.04 0.53
CA ILE A 136 8.97 -2.12 -0.10
C ILE A 136 9.90 -1.49 -1.16
N GLY A 137 11.14 -1.23 -0.76
CA GLY A 137 12.09 -0.49 -1.58
C GLY A 137 11.59 0.93 -1.84
N GLY A 138 11.98 1.50 -2.98
CA GLY A 138 11.51 2.81 -3.41
C GLY A 138 12.60 3.86 -3.47
N GLY A 139 12.23 5.05 -3.91
CA GLY A 139 13.09 6.23 -4.06
C GLY A 139 12.54 7.44 -3.31
N ALA A 140 12.84 8.63 -3.80
CA ALA A 140 12.44 9.90 -3.18
C ALA A 140 10.92 10.05 -3.00
N GLY A 141 10.12 9.57 -3.97
CA GLY A 141 8.66 9.57 -3.87
C GLY A 141 8.17 8.73 -2.70
N THR A 142 8.69 7.51 -2.57
CA THR A 142 8.36 6.61 -1.45
C THR A 142 8.77 7.21 -0.10
N LEU A 143 9.93 7.85 -0.03
CA LEU A 143 10.37 8.55 1.18
C LEU A 143 9.41 9.69 1.55
N MET A 144 8.94 10.46 0.58
CA MET A 144 7.95 11.52 0.79
C MET A 144 6.62 10.97 1.30
N GLU A 145 6.13 9.87 0.73
CA GLU A 145 4.92 9.18 1.18
C GLU A 145 5.06 8.66 2.62
N MET A 146 6.22 8.07 2.96
CA MET A 146 6.52 7.61 4.32
C MET A 146 6.61 8.78 5.31
N ALA A 147 7.21 9.89 4.92
CA ALA A 147 7.32 11.07 5.77
C ALA A 147 5.95 11.71 6.04
N ALA A 148 5.03 11.66 5.08
CA ALA A 148 3.66 12.14 5.24
C ALA A 148 2.81 11.23 6.15
N ALA A 149 3.11 9.95 6.18
CA ALA A 149 2.43 8.95 7.00
C ALA A 149 2.81 9.05 8.48
#